data_7f9600551e06269875a847ed8437a637
#
_entry.id   7f9600551e06269875a847ed8437a637
#
_cell.length_a   1.000
_cell.length_b   1.000
_cell.length_c   1.000
_cell.angle_alpha   90.00
_cell.angle_beta   90.00
_cell.angle_gamma   90.00
#
_symmetry.space_group_name_H-M   'P 1'
#
loop_
_entity.id
_entity.type
_entity.pdbx_description
1 polymer ?
#
loop_
_entity_poly.entity_id
_entity_poly.type
_entity_poly.pdbx_seq_one_letter_code
_entity_poly.pdbx_strand_id
1 'polypeptide(L)'
;MRIRKYDFNYSRRAFLDKMATGAMAAGVLGPLWPLIARAGDITKAYPEELLSIEAYTKGKIKTGDLITADNVEFVKDLLDPVAYVHVSQMGRQIRIVKTTTDATRLFPKKYLDATLRNQGKAQLDADGNVVTTEGKPWIGGNPFPDPRDGLQAFSNLTLSWGRHDNSFYAVRDWDIGPDGDLQYEYDFCWAEQNTTALVGDNGPYMPGHEDKLRFQSVWFTYPNDSKGTSFLNTWYYDQRKFPDLQGYLPAFKRVRRFPTNQRFEPLVPGITLFLSDAWAAGDPMLTWGNYKVIGRQPMLGAVSENWMGPGTNYERPVHGGAKGKTFMETAMELVPETIVIEAEPTGYPRAPV
;
A
#
# COMPACT_ATOMS: atom_id res chain seq x y z
N MET A 1 4.21 -8.58 18.62
CA MET A 1 2.95 -8.80 17.88
C MET A 1 2.61 -10.30 17.94
N ARG A 2 1.44 -10.71 18.44
CA ARG A 2 0.98 -12.09 18.28
C ARG A 2 0.27 -12.20 16.93
N ILE A 3 0.99 -12.62 15.89
CA ILE A 3 0.37 -12.94 14.62
C ILE A 3 -0.36 -14.26 14.81
N ARG A 4 -1.68 -14.22 14.65
CA ARG A 4 -2.49 -15.44 14.62
C ARG A 4 -2.18 -16.12 13.29
N LYS A 5 -1.50 -17.27 13.33
CA LYS A 5 -1.28 -18.08 12.11
C LYS A 5 -2.63 -18.61 11.65
N TYR A 6 -3.20 -17.97 10.63
CA TYR A 6 -4.34 -18.52 9.91
C TYR A 6 -3.85 -19.62 8.98
N ASP A 7 -4.47 -20.80 9.05
CA ASP A 7 -4.10 -21.90 8.15
C ASP A 7 -4.76 -21.73 6.77
N PHE A 8 -4.13 -20.95 5.92
CA PHE A 8 -4.58 -20.79 4.55
C PHE A 8 -4.55 -22.11 3.74
N ASN A 9 -3.85 -23.16 4.21
CA ASN A 9 -3.92 -24.48 3.59
C ASN A 9 -5.29 -25.13 3.78
N TYR A 10 -6.01 -24.81 4.85
CA TYR A 10 -7.37 -25.30 5.05
C TYR A 10 -8.35 -24.70 4.02
N SER A 11 -8.31 -23.40 3.83
CA SER A 11 -9.11 -22.71 2.80
C SER A 11 -8.80 -23.24 1.40
N ARG A 12 -7.54 -23.57 1.17
CA ARG A 12 -7.00 -24.17 -0.06
C ARG A 12 -7.49 -25.58 -0.27
N ARG A 13 -7.52 -26.45 0.76
CA ARG A 13 -8.09 -27.79 0.70
C ARG A 13 -9.56 -27.77 0.35
N ALA A 14 -10.35 -26.94 1.03
CA ALA A 14 -11.78 -26.83 0.75
C ALA A 14 -12.06 -26.35 -0.68
N PHE A 15 -11.20 -25.51 -1.25
CA PHE A 15 -11.27 -25.09 -2.65
C PHE A 15 -10.83 -26.19 -3.61
N LEU A 16 -9.73 -26.89 -3.33
CA LEU A 16 -9.21 -27.99 -4.16
C LEU A 16 -10.12 -29.22 -4.12
N ASP A 17 -10.74 -29.52 -2.98
CA ASP A 17 -11.75 -30.57 -2.85
C ASP A 17 -13.01 -30.28 -3.68
N LYS A 18 -13.36 -29.00 -3.84
CA LYS A 18 -14.46 -28.56 -4.73
C LYS A 18 -14.07 -28.50 -6.21
N MET A 19 -12.79 -28.46 -6.52
CA MET A 19 -12.26 -28.46 -7.90
C MET A 19 -11.83 -29.85 -8.39
N ALA A 20 -12.08 -30.88 -7.59
CA ALA A 20 -11.75 -32.28 -7.81
C ALA A 20 -11.11 -32.65 -9.15
N THR A 21 -9.90 -33.21 -9.04
CA THR A 21 -9.11 -33.91 -10.04
C THR A 21 -8.11 -33.08 -10.87
N GLY A 22 -6.88 -33.07 -10.40
CA GLY A 22 -5.71 -33.04 -11.25
C GLY A 22 -4.85 -31.79 -11.27
N ALA A 23 -4.29 -31.34 -10.14
CA ALA A 23 -2.95 -30.74 -10.14
C ALA A 23 -2.41 -30.59 -8.72
N MET A 24 -1.30 -31.21 -8.45
CA MET A 24 -0.61 -31.16 -7.16
C MET A 24 0.17 -29.87 -6.95
N ALA A 25 0.02 -29.35 -5.73
CA ALA A 25 0.96 -28.65 -4.87
C ALA A 25 2.07 -27.80 -5.50
N ALA A 26 1.81 -26.52 -5.62
CA ALA A 26 2.78 -25.44 -5.41
C ALA A 26 1.99 -24.16 -5.12
N GLY A 27 2.40 -23.38 -4.13
CA GLY A 27 1.93 -22.07 -3.70
C GLY A 27 0.54 -21.58 -4.20
N VAL A 28 -0.34 -21.23 -3.31
CA VAL A 28 -1.80 -21.26 -3.57
C VAL A 28 -2.36 -20.07 -4.32
N LEU A 29 -1.70 -18.92 -4.33
CA LEU A 29 -2.14 -17.82 -5.19
C LEU A 29 -1.69 -17.99 -6.64
N GLY A 30 -0.56 -18.66 -6.89
CA GLY A 30 -0.08 -18.89 -8.25
C GLY A 30 -1.08 -19.61 -9.15
N PRO A 31 -1.66 -20.75 -8.73
CA PRO A 31 -2.70 -21.45 -9.50
C PRO A 31 -4.05 -20.74 -9.56
N LEU A 32 -4.40 -19.98 -8.51
CA LEU A 32 -5.67 -19.25 -8.45
C LEU A 32 -5.61 -17.89 -9.15
N TRP A 33 -4.43 -17.30 -9.25
CA TRP A 33 -4.25 -15.99 -9.85
C TRP A 33 -4.81 -15.86 -11.27
N PRO A 34 -4.61 -16.83 -12.19
CA PRO A 34 -5.23 -16.76 -13.50
C PRO A 34 -6.76 -16.77 -13.45
N LEU A 35 -7.34 -17.47 -12.49
CA LEU A 35 -8.79 -17.51 -12.31
C LEU A 35 -9.32 -16.18 -11.79
N ILE A 36 -8.68 -15.64 -10.75
CA ILE A 36 -9.02 -14.35 -10.14
C ILE A 36 -8.89 -13.22 -11.16
N ALA A 37 -7.76 -13.15 -11.87
CA ALA A 37 -7.48 -12.08 -12.80
C ALA A 37 -8.40 -12.11 -14.03
N ARG A 38 -8.81 -13.29 -14.52
CA ARG A 38 -9.73 -13.41 -15.65
C ARG A 38 -11.18 -13.13 -15.30
N ALA A 39 -11.61 -13.62 -14.13
CA ALA A 39 -12.99 -13.54 -13.68
C ALA A 39 -13.26 -12.32 -12.77
N GLY A 40 -12.21 -11.70 -12.21
CA GLY A 40 -12.34 -10.65 -11.21
C GLY A 40 -12.89 -11.11 -9.85
N ASP A 41 -13.36 -12.32 -9.74
CA ASP A 41 -14.13 -12.82 -8.59
C ASP A 41 -13.26 -13.64 -7.63
N ILE A 42 -13.02 -13.12 -6.43
CA ILE A 42 -12.24 -13.77 -5.38
C ILE A 42 -13.05 -14.76 -4.52
N THR A 43 -14.38 -14.83 -4.67
CA THR A 43 -15.22 -15.72 -3.85
C THR A 43 -14.89 -17.19 -4.08
N LYS A 44 -14.29 -17.51 -5.23
CA LYS A 44 -13.82 -18.86 -5.55
C LYS A 44 -12.48 -19.21 -4.90
N ALA A 45 -11.75 -18.21 -4.39
CA ALA A 45 -10.41 -18.37 -3.82
C ALA A 45 -10.41 -18.45 -2.29
N TYR A 46 -11.44 -17.92 -1.64
CA TYR A 46 -11.49 -17.83 -0.18
C TYR A 46 -12.82 -18.37 0.36
N PRO A 47 -12.83 -18.98 1.56
CA PRO A 47 -14.07 -19.39 2.23
C PRO A 47 -14.85 -18.16 2.71
N GLU A 48 -16.14 -18.34 2.98
CA GLU A 48 -17.05 -17.27 3.39
C GLU A 48 -16.56 -16.51 4.63
N GLU A 49 -15.96 -17.19 5.59
CA GLU A 49 -15.42 -16.61 6.81
C GLU A 49 -14.28 -15.59 6.57
N LEU A 50 -13.66 -15.60 5.39
CA LEU A 50 -12.66 -14.62 4.98
C LEU A 50 -13.22 -13.54 4.04
N LEU A 51 -14.47 -13.65 3.64
CA LEU A 51 -15.15 -12.72 2.74
C LEU A 51 -16.31 -11.99 3.43
N SER A 52 -16.65 -12.38 4.67
CA SER A 52 -17.74 -11.78 5.45
C SER A 52 -17.29 -11.56 6.89
N ILE A 53 -17.34 -10.32 7.33
CA ILE A 53 -17.04 -9.97 8.72
C ILE A 53 -18.02 -10.63 9.69
N GLU A 54 -19.29 -10.82 9.27
CA GLU A 54 -20.30 -11.52 10.07
C GLU A 54 -19.89 -12.97 10.30
N ALA A 55 -19.48 -13.66 9.25
CA ALA A 55 -19.03 -15.05 9.35
C ALA A 55 -17.73 -15.15 10.19
N TYR A 56 -16.76 -14.27 9.94
CA TYR A 56 -15.50 -14.22 10.69
C TYR A 56 -15.70 -14.02 12.19
N THR A 57 -16.57 -13.08 12.57
CA THR A 57 -16.83 -12.72 13.97
C THR A 57 -17.98 -13.52 14.61
N LYS A 58 -18.52 -14.53 13.89
CA LYS A 58 -19.67 -15.34 14.32
C LYS A 58 -20.86 -14.47 14.72
N GLY A 59 -21.16 -13.48 13.89
CA GLY A 59 -22.30 -12.57 14.05
C GLY A 59 -22.12 -11.47 15.08
N LYS A 60 -20.92 -11.29 15.66
CA LYS A 60 -20.65 -10.22 16.64
C LYS A 60 -20.49 -8.85 16.00
N ILE A 61 -19.99 -8.78 14.78
CA ILE A 61 -19.85 -7.57 13.98
C ILE A 61 -20.52 -7.81 12.63
N LYS A 62 -21.19 -6.77 12.12
CA LYS A 62 -21.89 -6.79 10.83
C LYS A 62 -21.40 -5.67 9.93
N THR A 63 -21.63 -5.83 8.63
CA THR A 63 -21.46 -4.75 7.65
C THR A 63 -22.35 -3.57 8.05
N GLY A 64 -21.76 -2.38 8.11
CA GLY A 64 -22.41 -1.15 8.56
C GLY A 64 -22.12 -0.80 10.02
N ASP A 65 -21.65 -1.73 10.83
CA ASP A 65 -21.31 -1.47 12.23
C ASP A 65 -20.13 -0.50 12.35
N LEU A 66 -20.13 0.24 13.45
CA LEU A 66 -19.04 1.11 13.86
C LEU A 66 -18.20 0.38 14.94
N ILE A 67 -16.93 0.19 14.65
CA ILE A 67 -15.98 -0.36 15.63
C ILE A 67 -15.53 0.78 16.53
N THR A 68 -15.70 0.57 17.82
CA THR A 68 -15.36 1.49 18.91
C THR A 68 -14.64 0.71 20.03
N ALA A 69 -14.28 1.38 21.11
CA ALA A 69 -13.69 0.73 22.29
C ALA A 69 -14.55 -0.43 22.83
N ASP A 70 -15.89 -0.34 22.66
CA ASP A 70 -16.82 -1.33 23.25
C ASP A 70 -16.82 -2.68 22.50
N ASN A 71 -16.44 -2.69 21.22
CA ASN A 71 -16.55 -3.89 20.38
C ASN A 71 -15.27 -4.25 19.61
N VAL A 72 -14.19 -3.46 19.74
CA VAL A 72 -12.92 -3.68 19.01
C VAL A 72 -12.29 -5.06 19.33
N GLU A 73 -12.55 -5.64 20.49
CA GLU A 73 -12.04 -6.96 20.86
C GLU A 73 -12.49 -8.06 19.88
N PHE A 74 -13.65 -7.93 19.25
CA PHE A 74 -14.14 -8.92 18.27
C PHE A 74 -13.36 -8.89 16.95
N VAL A 75 -12.62 -7.82 16.68
CA VAL A 75 -11.81 -7.63 15.45
C VAL A 75 -10.33 -7.37 15.74
N LYS A 76 -9.90 -7.56 16.98
CA LYS A 76 -8.52 -7.30 17.43
C LYS A 76 -7.46 -7.99 16.57
N ASP A 77 -7.70 -9.23 16.17
CA ASP A 77 -6.79 -10.02 15.35
C ASP A 77 -6.70 -9.52 13.90
N LEU A 78 -7.64 -8.65 13.49
CA LEU A 78 -7.72 -8.04 12.15
C LEU A 78 -7.08 -6.64 12.10
N LEU A 79 -6.59 -6.13 13.20
CA LEU A 79 -5.97 -4.80 13.31
C LEU A 79 -4.48 -4.93 13.63
N ASP A 80 -3.69 -4.01 13.13
CA ASP A 80 -2.34 -3.82 13.64
C ASP A 80 -2.39 -3.29 15.08
N PRO A 81 -1.30 -3.44 15.88
CA PRO A 81 -1.29 -3.04 17.28
C PRO A 81 -1.56 -1.56 17.51
N VAL A 82 -1.14 -0.69 16.59
CA VAL A 82 -1.32 0.77 16.70
C VAL A 82 -2.78 1.12 16.43
N ALA A 83 -3.36 0.59 15.35
CA ALA A 83 -4.78 0.78 15.05
C ALA A 83 -5.68 0.27 16.19
N TYR A 84 -5.34 -0.88 16.81
CA TYR A 84 -6.04 -1.39 17.97
C TYR A 84 -5.99 -0.41 19.15
N VAL A 85 -4.81 0.16 19.46
CA VAL A 85 -4.67 1.17 20.53
C VAL A 85 -5.46 2.44 20.20
N HIS A 86 -5.42 2.90 18.97
CA HIS A 86 -6.21 4.06 18.54
C HIS A 86 -7.70 3.85 18.79
N VAL A 87 -8.25 2.66 18.49
CA VAL A 87 -9.67 2.39 18.70
C VAL A 87 -9.99 2.16 20.17
N SER A 88 -9.22 1.31 20.86
CA SER A 88 -9.53 0.90 22.23
C SER A 88 -9.29 1.98 23.29
N GLN A 89 -8.35 2.92 23.04
CA GLN A 89 -7.90 3.87 24.06
C GLN A 89 -7.99 5.34 23.63
N MET A 90 -7.99 5.62 22.32
CA MET A 90 -7.85 6.98 21.80
C MET A 90 -9.08 7.48 21.05
N GLY A 91 -10.16 6.70 21.00
CA GLY A 91 -11.46 7.12 20.47
C GLY A 91 -11.58 7.06 18.94
N ARG A 92 -10.61 6.47 18.22
CA ARG A 92 -10.76 6.21 16.78
C ARG A 92 -11.95 5.30 16.52
N GLN A 93 -12.68 5.59 15.45
CA GLN A 93 -13.83 4.79 15.01
C GLN A 93 -13.58 4.28 13.58
N ILE A 94 -13.99 3.04 13.33
CA ILE A 94 -13.86 2.39 12.03
C ILE A 94 -15.22 1.85 11.61
N ARG A 95 -15.71 2.32 10.47
CA ARG A 95 -16.96 1.78 9.88
C ARG A 95 -16.65 0.55 9.07
N ILE A 96 -17.37 -0.53 9.33
CA ILE A 96 -17.23 -1.76 8.54
C ILE A 96 -18.03 -1.65 7.25
N VAL A 97 -17.37 -1.87 6.12
CA VAL A 97 -18.02 -1.98 4.80
C VAL A 97 -17.88 -3.39 4.26
N LYS A 98 -18.67 -3.71 3.26
CA LYS A 98 -18.67 -5.03 2.63
C LYS A 98 -17.34 -5.30 1.93
N THR A 99 -16.81 -6.50 2.09
CA THR A 99 -15.61 -6.96 1.39
C THR A 99 -15.79 -6.86 -0.13
N THR A 100 -14.83 -6.27 -0.79
CA THR A 100 -14.76 -6.19 -2.25
C THR A 100 -14.37 -7.54 -2.81
N THR A 101 -15.27 -8.17 -3.55
CA THR A 101 -15.05 -9.50 -4.15
C THR A 101 -14.64 -9.46 -5.62
N ASP A 102 -14.84 -8.33 -6.27
CA ASP A 102 -14.40 -8.09 -7.64
C ASP A 102 -13.01 -7.43 -7.65
N ALA A 103 -11.97 -8.20 -8.00
CA ALA A 103 -10.59 -7.72 -8.04
C ALA A 103 -10.38 -6.57 -9.04
N THR A 104 -11.24 -6.41 -10.05
CA THR A 104 -11.14 -5.32 -11.03
C THR A 104 -11.48 -3.95 -10.43
N ARG A 105 -12.15 -3.93 -9.28
CA ARG A 105 -12.39 -2.72 -8.47
C ARG A 105 -11.20 -2.34 -7.59
N LEU A 106 -10.24 -3.25 -7.38
CA LEU A 106 -9.03 -3.04 -6.60
C LEU A 106 -7.81 -2.82 -7.50
N PHE A 107 -7.82 -3.40 -8.69
CA PHE A 107 -6.73 -3.35 -9.66
C PHE A 107 -7.25 -3.05 -11.06
N PRO A 108 -6.59 -2.15 -11.81
CA PRO A 108 -6.94 -1.91 -13.20
C PRO A 108 -6.83 -3.19 -14.02
N LYS A 109 -7.78 -3.42 -14.94
CA LYS A 109 -7.78 -4.62 -15.78
C LYS A 109 -6.47 -4.80 -16.55
N LYS A 110 -5.89 -3.72 -17.10
CA LYS A 110 -4.59 -3.77 -17.79
C LYS A 110 -3.47 -4.29 -16.90
N TYR A 111 -3.50 -3.96 -15.59
CA TYR A 111 -2.52 -4.46 -14.62
C TYR A 111 -2.70 -5.97 -14.37
N LEU A 112 -3.94 -6.44 -14.22
CA LEU A 112 -4.25 -7.87 -14.07
C LEU A 112 -3.86 -8.66 -15.32
N ASP A 113 -4.19 -8.16 -16.50
CA ASP A 113 -3.83 -8.78 -17.78
C ASP A 113 -2.30 -8.84 -17.97
N ALA A 114 -1.57 -7.78 -17.57
CA ALA A 114 -0.10 -7.76 -17.62
C ALA A 114 0.50 -8.78 -16.65
N THR A 115 -0.06 -8.91 -15.43
CA THR A 115 0.36 -9.93 -14.46
C THR A 115 0.24 -11.33 -15.04
N LEU A 116 -0.90 -11.65 -15.68
CA LEU A 116 -1.10 -12.95 -16.33
C LEU A 116 -0.12 -13.21 -17.47
N ARG A 117 0.03 -12.22 -18.36
CA ARG A 117 0.90 -12.32 -19.53
C ARG A 117 2.37 -12.49 -19.16
N ASN A 118 2.78 -11.90 -18.02
CA ASN A 118 4.17 -11.85 -17.59
C ASN A 118 4.49 -12.83 -16.45
N GLN A 119 3.52 -13.66 -16.05
CA GLN A 119 3.73 -14.67 -14.99
C GLN A 119 4.94 -15.56 -15.30
N GLY A 120 5.81 -15.74 -14.30
CA GLY A 120 7.00 -16.60 -14.39
C GLY A 120 8.19 -15.96 -15.12
N LYS A 121 8.09 -14.71 -15.60
CA LYS A 121 9.22 -14.01 -16.25
C LYS A 121 10.06 -13.16 -15.30
N ALA A 122 9.62 -12.96 -14.06
CA ALA A 122 10.36 -12.19 -13.06
C ALA A 122 11.39 -13.04 -12.33
N GLN A 123 12.55 -12.45 -12.10
CA GLN A 123 13.58 -12.95 -11.19
C GLN A 123 14.26 -11.79 -10.48
N LEU A 124 14.96 -12.08 -9.40
CA LEU A 124 15.88 -11.13 -8.77
C LEU A 124 17.26 -11.29 -9.40
N ASP A 125 17.90 -10.17 -9.76
CA ASP A 125 19.30 -10.18 -10.20
C ASP A 125 20.25 -10.39 -9.00
N ALA A 126 21.57 -10.40 -9.27
CA ALA A 126 22.58 -10.60 -8.24
C ALA A 126 22.58 -9.50 -7.16
N ASP A 127 22.04 -8.33 -7.48
CA ASP A 127 21.92 -7.18 -6.59
C ASP A 127 20.56 -7.12 -5.86
N GLY A 128 19.61 -7.98 -6.23
CA GLY A 128 18.27 -8.03 -5.64
C GLY A 128 17.21 -7.19 -6.36
N ASN A 129 17.55 -6.56 -7.48
CA ASN A 129 16.55 -5.86 -8.29
C ASN A 129 15.68 -6.86 -9.07
N VAL A 130 14.42 -6.49 -9.29
CA VAL A 130 13.52 -7.30 -10.11
C VAL A 130 13.87 -7.11 -11.58
N VAL A 131 14.17 -8.20 -12.26
CA VAL A 131 14.44 -8.19 -13.71
C VAL A 131 13.65 -9.30 -14.40
N THR A 132 13.50 -9.18 -15.72
CA THR A 132 13.00 -10.28 -16.55
C THR A 132 14.06 -11.39 -16.64
N THR A 133 13.67 -12.56 -17.12
CA THR A 133 14.60 -13.67 -17.42
C THR A 133 15.72 -13.28 -18.42
N GLU A 134 15.54 -12.16 -19.15
CA GLU A 134 16.51 -11.59 -20.08
C GLU A 134 17.39 -10.50 -19.43
N GLY A 135 17.23 -10.24 -18.12
CA GLY A 135 17.98 -9.24 -17.38
C GLY A 135 17.53 -7.78 -17.61
N LYS A 136 16.36 -7.55 -18.22
CA LYS A 136 15.79 -6.21 -18.42
C LYS A 136 14.92 -5.80 -17.24
N PRO A 137 14.67 -4.49 -17.03
CA PRO A 137 13.70 -4.02 -16.06
C PRO A 137 12.32 -4.69 -16.23
N TRP A 138 11.52 -4.74 -15.15
CA TRP A 138 10.22 -5.38 -15.18
C TRP A 138 9.27 -4.77 -16.23
N ILE A 139 8.46 -5.64 -16.82
CA ILE A 139 7.62 -5.32 -18.00
C ILE A 139 6.14 -5.16 -17.66
N GLY A 140 5.79 -4.95 -16.40
CA GLY A 140 4.44 -4.60 -15.95
C GLY A 140 3.63 -5.74 -15.35
N GLY A 141 2.68 -5.34 -14.51
CA GLY A 141 1.90 -6.24 -13.67
C GLY A 141 2.66 -6.67 -12.42
N ASN A 142 2.05 -7.56 -11.62
CA ASN A 142 2.66 -8.09 -10.41
C ASN A 142 3.79 -9.10 -10.77
N PRO A 143 5.06 -8.84 -10.39
CA PRO A 143 6.16 -9.73 -10.75
C PRO A 143 6.10 -11.10 -10.06
N PHE A 144 5.68 -11.15 -8.80
CA PHE A 144 5.64 -12.38 -8.00
C PHE A 144 4.24 -12.60 -7.40
N PRO A 145 3.26 -13.09 -8.20
CA PRO A 145 1.89 -13.33 -7.69
C PRO A 145 1.83 -14.27 -6.48
N ASP A 146 2.79 -15.19 -6.36
CA ASP A 146 3.00 -16.05 -5.20
C ASP A 146 4.43 -15.85 -4.66
N PRO A 147 4.68 -14.80 -3.87
CA PRO A 147 6.02 -14.50 -3.39
C PRO A 147 6.50 -15.56 -2.40
N ARG A 148 7.76 -16.01 -2.58
CA ARG A 148 8.37 -17.06 -1.77
C ARG A 148 9.05 -16.54 -0.51
N ASP A 149 9.44 -15.28 -0.54
CA ASP A 149 10.15 -14.61 0.55
C ASP A 149 9.71 -13.15 0.70
N GLY A 150 10.24 -12.48 1.73
CA GLY A 150 9.87 -11.10 2.04
C GLY A 150 10.33 -10.10 1.00
N LEU A 151 11.47 -10.33 0.33
CA LEU A 151 11.97 -9.43 -0.71
C LEU A 151 11.08 -9.49 -1.96
N GLN A 152 10.65 -10.68 -2.39
CA GLN A 152 9.69 -10.82 -3.49
C GLN A 152 8.34 -10.15 -3.14
N ALA A 153 7.87 -10.32 -1.90
CA ALA A 153 6.63 -9.68 -1.45
C ALA A 153 6.74 -8.16 -1.47
N PHE A 154 7.86 -7.60 -0.99
CA PHE A 154 8.08 -6.17 -1.00
C PHE A 154 8.34 -5.61 -2.42
N SER A 155 8.98 -6.39 -3.28
CA SER A 155 9.15 -6.07 -4.70
C SER A 155 7.80 -5.88 -5.41
N ASN A 156 6.81 -6.70 -5.07
CA ASN A 156 5.46 -6.53 -5.58
C ASN A 156 4.89 -5.16 -5.19
N LEU A 157 5.04 -4.75 -3.94
CA LEU A 157 4.60 -3.45 -3.47
C LEU A 157 5.32 -2.31 -4.22
N THR A 158 6.65 -2.38 -4.32
CA THR A 158 7.49 -1.36 -4.97
C THR A 158 7.11 -1.15 -6.44
N LEU A 159 6.87 -2.24 -7.19
CA LEU A 159 6.56 -2.21 -8.61
C LEU A 159 5.07 -2.09 -8.94
N SER A 160 4.19 -2.21 -7.95
CA SER A 160 2.75 -2.03 -8.12
C SER A 160 2.22 -0.72 -7.54
N TRP A 161 3.11 0.16 -7.12
CA TRP A 161 2.74 1.44 -6.56
C TRP A 161 1.83 2.23 -7.50
N GLY A 162 0.66 2.64 -7.00
CA GLY A 162 -0.37 3.28 -7.80
C GLY A 162 -1.13 2.36 -8.76
N ARG A 163 -0.61 1.18 -9.12
CA ARG A 163 -1.21 0.18 -10.05
C ARG A 163 -1.56 0.71 -11.43
N HIS A 164 -1.20 1.93 -11.71
CA HIS A 164 -1.38 2.66 -12.96
C HIS A 164 -0.02 3.15 -13.45
N ASP A 165 0.06 3.48 -14.72
CA ASP A 165 1.27 4.06 -15.29
C ASP A 165 1.52 5.46 -14.72
N ASN A 166 0.46 6.15 -14.34
CA ASN A 166 0.51 7.44 -13.65
C ASN A 166 -0.61 7.55 -12.61
N SER A 167 -0.42 8.41 -11.62
CA SER A 167 -1.43 8.73 -10.61
C SER A 167 -1.33 10.19 -10.22
N PHE A 168 -2.46 10.73 -9.79
CA PHE A 168 -2.59 12.11 -9.37
C PHE A 168 -3.55 12.19 -8.19
N TYR A 169 -3.10 12.81 -7.10
CA TYR A 169 -3.87 12.96 -5.88
C TYR A 169 -3.96 14.43 -5.47
N ALA A 170 -5.14 14.89 -5.11
CA ALA A 170 -5.33 16.09 -4.31
C ALA A 170 -5.33 15.67 -2.83
N VAL A 171 -4.45 16.24 -2.04
CA VAL A 171 -4.22 15.86 -0.64
C VAL A 171 -4.49 17.07 0.24
N ARG A 172 -5.25 16.87 1.32
CA ARG A 172 -5.29 17.78 2.46
C ARG A 172 -4.68 17.06 3.65
N ASP A 173 -3.67 17.68 4.23
CA ASP A 173 -2.97 17.20 5.40
C ASP A 173 -3.31 18.06 6.61
N TRP A 174 -3.61 17.40 7.73
CA TRP A 174 -3.88 18.03 9.00
C TRP A 174 -2.91 17.54 10.07
N ASP A 175 -2.11 18.44 10.57
CA ASP A 175 -1.29 18.19 11.74
C ASP A 175 -2.07 18.56 13.00
N ILE A 176 -2.41 17.54 13.79
CA ILE A 176 -3.21 17.67 15.01
C ILE A 176 -2.29 17.70 16.23
N GLY A 177 -2.38 18.74 17.02
CA GLY A 177 -1.62 18.89 18.25
C GLY A 177 -2.05 17.91 19.35
N PRO A 178 -1.24 17.80 20.44
CA PRO A 178 -1.54 16.92 21.56
C PRO A 178 -2.83 17.29 22.33
N ASP A 179 -3.34 18.49 22.15
CA ASP A 179 -4.59 19.02 22.69
C ASP A 179 -5.81 18.64 21.83
N GLY A 180 -5.60 18.10 20.62
CA GLY A 180 -6.61 17.76 19.65
C GLY A 180 -6.92 18.92 18.68
N ASP A 181 -6.26 20.05 18.82
CA ASP A 181 -6.45 21.21 17.95
C ASP A 181 -5.64 21.10 16.66
N LEU A 182 -6.19 21.63 15.58
CA LEU A 182 -5.53 21.74 14.29
C LEU A 182 -4.39 22.76 14.40
N GLN A 183 -3.15 22.30 14.22
CA GLN A 183 -1.95 23.13 14.26
C GLN A 183 -1.59 23.67 12.88
N TYR A 184 -1.61 22.79 11.88
CA TYR A 184 -1.31 23.11 10.49
C TYR A 184 -2.27 22.41 9.55
N GLU A 185 -2.59 23.09 8.44
CA GLU A 185 -3.32 22.50 7.32
C GLU A 185 -2.56 22.82 6.04
N TYR A 186 -2.32 21.80 5.23
CA TYR A 186 -1.70 21.91 3.92
C TYR A 186 -2.57 21.30 2.85
N ASP A 187 -2.75 22.00 1.74
CA ASP A 187 -3.26 21.41 0.50
C ASP A 187 -2.12 21.29 -0.49
N PHE A 188 -2.00 20.10 -1.06
CA PHE A 188 -0.99 19.84 -2.09
C PHE A 188 -1.48 18.80 -3.10
N CYS A 189 -0.83 18.80 -4.24
CA CYS A 189 -1.00 17.77 -5.24
C CYS A 189 0.20 16.83 -5.20
N TRP A 190 -0.08 15.55 -5.35
CA TRP A 190 0.89 14.49 -5.47
C TRP A 190 0.71 13.82 -6.82
N ALA A 191 1.73 13.79 -7.64
CA ALA A 191 1.69 13.16 -8.95
C ALA A 191 2.85 12.19 -9.12
N GLU A 192 2.57 11.07 -9.76
CA GLU A 192 3.55 10.05 -10.07
C GLU A 192 3.42 9.61 -11.52
N GLN A 193 4.55 9.38 -12.15
CA GLN A 193 4.65 8.81 -13.49
C GLN A 193 5.67 7.67 -13.45
N ASN A 194 5.22 6.45 -13.63
CA ASN A 194 6.11 5.31 -13.81
C ASN A 194 6.85 5.43 -15.15
N THR A 195 8.11 5.04 -15.17
CA THR A 195 8.94 5.04 -16.38
C THR A 195 9.29 3.63 -16.84
N THR A 196 9.09 2.65 -15.94
CA THR A 196 9.24 1.21 -16.19
C THR A 196 8.02 0.46 -15.65
N ALA A 197 7.90 -0.80 -15.97
CA ALA A 197 6.78 -1.65 -15.62
C ALA A 197 5.42 -1.11 -16.08
N LEU A 198 5.37 -0.36 -17.16
CA LEU A 198 4.14 0.21 -17.70
C LEU A 198 3.21 -0.88 -18.23
N VAL A 199 1.91 -0.67 -18.04
CA VAL A 199 0.86 -1.59 -18.50
C VAL A 199 -0.01 -1.00 -19.61
N GLY A 200 0.27 0.25 -20.02
CA GLY A 200 -0.38 0.93 -21.13
C GLY A 200 0.04 0.40 -22.50
N ASP A 201 -0.50 1.02 -23.53
CA ASP A 201 -0.39 0.52 -24.91
C ASP A 201 0.96 0.87 -25.59
N ASN A 202 1.76 1.76 -24.98
CA ASN A 202 3.02 2.27 -25.55
C ASN A 202 4.27 1.44 -25.19
N GLY A 203 4.08 0.23 -24.66
CA GLY A 203 5.15 -0.65 -24.24
C GLY A 203 5.52 -0.47 -22.76
N PRO A 204 6.41 -1.33 -22.22
CA PRO A 204 6.69 -1.41 -20.79
C PRO A 204 7.64 -0.33 -20.25
N TYR A 205 8.21 0.49 -21.13
CA TYR A 205 9.20 1.51 -20.77
C TYR A 205 8.89 2.85 -21.41
N MET A 206 9.15 3.93 -20.67
CA MET A 206 9.21 5.28 -21.23
C MET A 206 10.55 5.44 -21.95
N PRO A 207 10.58 5.75 -23.25
CA PRO A 207 11.82 5.85 -24.02
C PRO A 207 12.82 6.82 -23.41
N GLY A 208 14.06 6.35 -23.21
CA GLY A 208 15.16 7.11 -22.62
C GLY A 208 15.13 7.21 -21.09
N HIS A 209 14.22 6.48 -20.43
CA HIS A 209 14.09 6.46 -18.96
C HIS A 209 14.03 5.04 -18.39
N GLU A 210 14.59 4.07 -19.10
CA GLU A 210 14.57 2.66 -18.73
C GLU A 210 15.39 2.38 -17.45
N ASP A 211 16.32 3.27 -17.12
CA ASP A 211 17.11 3.24 -15.87
C ASP A 211 16.40 3.88 -14.67
N LYS A 212 15.22 4.42 -14.88
CA LYS A 212 14.38 5.02 -13.82
C LYS A 212 13.21 4.10 -13.50
N LEU A 213 12.73 4.19 -12.26
CA LEU A 213 11.51 3.52 -11.83
C LEU A 213 10.30 4.43 -12.03
N ARG A 214 10.40 5.68 -11.56
CA ARG A 214 9.33 6.68 -11.66
C ARG A 214 9.82 8.09 -11.38
N PHE A 215 9.03 9.05 -11.80
CA PHE A 215 9.05 10.42 -11.32
C PHE A 215 7.93 10.62 -10.31
N GLN A 216 8.21 11.32 -9.22
CA GLN A 216 7.24 11.63 -8.18
C GLN A 216 7.34 13.11 -7.85
N SER A 217 6.23 13.83 -7.95
CA SER A 217 6.19 15.26 -7.73
C SER A 217 5.14 15.64 -6.70
N VAL A 218 5.48 16.58 -5.83
CA VAL A 218 4.58 17.20 -4.85
C VAL A 218 4.64 18.70 -5.04
N TRP A 219 3.49 19.39 -5.05
CA TRP A 219 3.47 20.84 -5.03
C TRP A 219 2.33 21.37 -4.15
N PHE A 220 2.66 22.36 -3.33
CA PHE A 220 1.74 22.94 -2.37
C PHE A 220 0.88 24.02 -3.02
N THR A 221 -0.41 24.02 -2.67
CA THR A 221 -1.39 25.01 -3.13
C THR A 221 -1.93 25.86 -1.99
N TYR A 222 -1.79 25.41 -0.75
CA TYR A 222 -2.16 26.11 0.48
C TYR A 222 -1.24 25.67 1.63
N PRO A 223 -0.94 26.52 2.61
CA PRO A 223 -1.26 27.95 2.73
C PRO A 223 -0.44 28.85 1.79
N ASN A 224 -0.74 30.18 1.79
CA ASN A 224 -0.13 31.12 0.85
C ASN A 224 1.40 31.22 0.95
N ASP A 225 1.97 31.04 2.13
CA ASP A 225 3.43 31.05 2.36
C ASP A 225 4.13 29.83 1.80
N SER A 226 3.43 28.70 1.71
CA SER A 226 3.94 27.46 1.11
C SER A 226 3.54 27.29 -0.36
N LYS A 227 2.59 28.09 -0.85
CA LYS A 227 2.04 27.97 -2.20
C LYS A 227 3.10 28.11 -3.27
N GLY A 228 3.14 27.12 -4.18
CA GLY A 228 4.11 27.04 -5.28
C GLY A 228 5.42 26.35 -4.91
N THR A 229 5.65 26.05 -3.61
CA THR A 229 6.72 25.14 -3.22
C THR A 229 6.46 23.78 -3.84
N SER A 230 7.47 23.24 -4.51
CA SER A 230 7.34 21.95 -5.18
C SER A 230 8.61 21.13 -5.09
N PHE A 231 8.43 19.82 -5.08
CA PHE A 231 9.51 18.84 -5.02
C PHE A 231 9.36 17.83 -6.16
N LEU A 232 10.48 17.36 -6.68
CA LEU A 232 10.56 16.29 -7.66
C LEU A 232 11.57 15.25 -7.17
N ASN A 233 11.11 14.01 -7.01
CA ASN A 233 11.96 12.84 -6.82
C ASN A 233 12.10 12.08 -8.13
N THR A 234 13.33 11.81 -8.53
CA THR A 234 13.65 10.91 -9.64
C THR A 234 14.11 9.59 -9.06
N TRP A 235 13.25 8.58 -9.10
CA TRP A 235 13.55 7.25 -8.60
C TRP A 235 14.30 6.42 -9.63
N TYR A 236 15.37 5.75 -9.20
CA TYR A 236 16.14 4.86 -10.04
C TYR A 236 15.54 3.45 -10.05
N TYR A 237 15.68 2.75 -11.15
CA TYR A 237 15.32 1.33 -11.22
C TYR A 237 16.19 0.48 -10.30
N ASP A 238 17.49 0.81 -10.22
CA ASP A 238 18.41 0.23 -9.23
C ASP A 238 18.03 0.70 -7.82
N GLN A 239 17.37 -0.17 -7.09
CA GLN A 239 16.82 0.09 -5.77
C GLN A 239 17.87 0.18 -4.64
N ARG A 240 19.16 0.09 -4.96
CA ARG A 240 20.27 0.44 -4.05
C ARG A 240 20.51 1.95 -4.02
N LYS A 241 19.97 2.68 -4.99
CA LYS A 241 20.20 4.13 -5.15
C LYS A 241 19.03 4.93 -4.60
N PHE A 242 19.36 5.91 -3.77
CA PHE A 242 18.36 6.88 -3.35
C PHE A 242 17.91 7.78 -4.50
N PRO A 243 16.64 8.21 -4.48
CA PRO A 243 16.14 9.16 -5.47
C PRO A 243 16.89 10.48 -5.42
N ASP A 244 17.06 11.10 -6.58
CA ASP A 244 17.45 12.50 -6.65
C ASP A 244 16.28 13.39 -6.24
N LEU A 245 16.49 14.25 -5.25
CA LEU A 245 15.51 15.23 -4.79
C LEU A 245 15.86 16.61 -5.32
N GLN A 246 14.93 17.21 -6.04
CA GLN A 246 14.97 18.60 -6.47
C GLN A 246 13.76 19.35 -5.94
N GLY A 247 13.90 20.63 -5.63
CA GLY A 247 12.77 21.43 -5.19
C GLY A 247 12.85 22.85 -5.71
N TYR A 248 11.70 23.40 -6.03
CA TYR A 248 11.48 24.80 -6.31
C TYR A 248 10.89 25.48 -5.08
N LEU A 249 11.60 26.49 -4.59
CA LEU A 249 11.16 27.31 -3.48
C LEU A 249 10.86 28.73 -4.00
N PRO A 250 9.62 29.19 -3.95
CA PRO A 250 9.22 30.48 -4.53
C PRO A 250 10.02 31.68 -4.00
N ALA A 251 10.38 31.66 -2.72
CA ALA A 251 11.22 32.69 -2.11
C ALA A 251 12.59 32.88 -2.79
N PHE A 252 13.15 31.81 -3.35
CA PHE A 252 14.43 31.83 -4.06
C PHE A 252 14.30 31.89 -5.58
N LYS A 253 13.09 31.73 -6.11
CA LYS A 253 12.76 31.74 -7.56
C LYS A 253 13.66 30.83 -8.39
N ARG A 254 14.10 29.71 -7.85
CA ARG A 254 14.98 28.74 -8.51
C ARG A 254 14.83 27.32 -7.99
N VAL A 255 15.13 26.36 -8.85
CA VAL A 255 15.25 24.97 -8.48
C VAL A 255 16.57 24.73 -7.77
N ARG A 256 16.55 23.92 -6.72
CA ARG A 256 17.71 23.44 -5.97
C ARG A 256 17.72 21.92 -5.93
N ARG A 257 18.90 21.32 -5.96
CA ARG A 257 19.06 19.91 -5.62
C ARG A 257 19.26 19.84 -4.10
N PHE A 258 18.54 18.92 -3.46
CA PHE A 258 18.65 18.65 -2.04
C PHE A 258 19.52 17.41 -1.80
N PRO A 259 20.29 17.38 -0.72
CA PRO A 259 21.02 16.19 -0.34
C PRO A 259 20.06 15.09 0.12
N THR A 260 20.51 13.84 0.05
CA THR A 260 19.69 12.67 0.36
C THR A 260 19.12 12.67 1.79
N ASN A 261 19.88 13.22 2.75
CA ASN A 261 19.42 13.29 4.15
C ASN A 261 18.22 14.24 4.35
N GLN A 262 17.92 15.13 3.41
CA GLN A 262 16.72 15.96 3.45
C GLN A 262 15.42 15.11 3.39
N ARG A 263 15.50 13.87 2.94
CA ARG A 263 14.38 12.93 2.96
C ARG A 263 13.93 12.55 4.37
N PHE A 264 14.79 12.76 5.37
CA PHE A 264 14.55 12.48 6.79
C PHE A 264 14.13 13.71 7.59
N GLU A 265 13.77 14.78 6.91
CA GLU A 265 13.27 16.02 7.49
C GLU A 265 11.86 16.32 6.99
N PRO A 266 11.04 17.06 7.75
CA PRO A 266 9.71 17.48 7.29
C PRO A 266 9.80 18.23 5.94
N LEU A 267 8.86 17.96 5.05
CA LEU A 267 8.81 18.62 3.72
C LEU A 267 8.65 20.13 3.83
N VAL A 268 7.83 20.56 4.77
CA VAL A 268 7.58 21.97 5.10
C VAL A 268 7.44 22.10 6.62
N PRO A 269 7.62 23.30 7.19
CA PRO A 269 7.50 23.52 8.63
C PRO A 269 6.16 23.03 9.19
N GLY A 270 6.22 22.23 10.25
CA GLY A 270 5.03 21.75 10.96
C GLY A 270 4.38 20.49 10.38
N ILE A 271 4.70 20.10 9.16
CA ILE A 271 4.18 18.83 8.60
C ILE A 271 4.89 17.63 9.24
N THR A 272 4.13 16.58 9.50
CA THR A 272 4.67 15.32 10.05
C THR A 272 5.02 14.30 8.96
N LEU A 273 4.83 14.66 7.69
CA LEU A 273 5.16 13.84 6.53
C LEU A 273 6.63 13.99 6.13
N PHE A 274 7.32 12.86 6.02
CA PHE A 274 8.70 12.75 5.56
C PHE A 274 8.74 11.96 4.24
N LEU A 275 9.62 12.36 3.32
CA LEU A 275 9.78 11.61 2.05
C LEU A 275 10.26 10.17 2.25
N SER A 276 10.88 9.90 3.39
CA SER A 276 11.39 8.58 3.77
C SER A 276 10.40 7.76 4.60
N ASP A 277 9.18 8.23 4.82
CA ASP A 277 8.19 7.45 5.54
C ASP A 277 7.94 6.12 4.84
N ALA A 278 7.88 5.05 5.62
CA ALA A 278 7.81 3.67 5.15
C ALA A 278 6.43 3.27 4.60
N TRP A 279 5.63 4.24 4.18
CA TRP A 279 4.42 3.97 3.46
C TRP A 279 4.79 3.62 2.00
N ALA A 280 4.44 2.42 1.59
CA ALA A 280 4.56 1.95 0.23
C ALA A 280 5.92 2.25 -0.45
N ALA A 281 7.01 1.86 0.19
CA ALA A 281 8.36 2.07 -0.34
C ALA A 281 8.80 3.54 -0.41
N GLY A 282 8.64 4.28 0.68
CA GLY A 282 9.19 5.63 0.83
C GLY A 282 10.70 5.69 0.68
N ASP A 283 11.41 4.57 0.91
CA ASP A 283 12.82 4.37 0.58
C ASP A 283 12.99 3.27 -0.46
N PRO A 284 14.07 3.30 -1.26
CA PRO A 284 14.36 2.21 -2.21
C PRO A 284 14.52 0.87 -1.47
N MET A 285 13.92 -0.18 -2.00
CA MET A 285 13.76 -1.45 -1.29
C MET A 285 15.10 -2.10 -0.87
N LEU A 286 16.19 -1.87 -1.59
CA LEU A 286 17.50 -2.45 -1.28
C LEU A 286 18.34 -1.58 -0.33
N THR A 287 17.81 -0.47 0.16
CA THR A 287 18.34 0.26 1.32
C THR A 287 17.83 -0.32 2.64
N TRP A 288 16.90 -1.26 2.56
CA TRP A 288 16.43 -2.14 3.61
C TRP A 288 16.93 -3.56 3.34
N GLY A 289 16.93 -4.40 4.37
CA GLY A 289 17.40 -5.80 4.26
C GLY A 289 16.69 -6.70 5.24
N ASN A 290 17.19 -7.93 5.37
CA ASN A 290 16.67 -8.95 6.29
C ASN A 290 15.17 -9.20 6.12
N TYR A 291 14.67 -9.10 4.90
CA TYR A 291 13.27 -9.30 4.56
C TYR A 291 12.78 -10.70 4.95
N LYS A 292 11.75 -10.76 5.78
CA LYS A 292 11.12 -12.00 6.25
C LYS A 292 9.63 -11.94 6.07
N VAL A 293 9.03 -13.02 5.61
CA VAL A 293 7.58 -13.23 5.73
C VAL A 293 7.32 -13.77 7.13
N ILE A 294 6.70 -12.96 7.99
CA ILE A 294 6.35 -13.37 9.35
C ILE A 294 4.98 -14.02 9.44
N GLY A 295 4.11 -13.80 8.47
CA GLY A 295 2.83 -14.49 8.38
C GLY A 295 1.97 -14.05 7.21
N ARG A 296 0.88 -14.78 7.05
CA ARG A 296 -0.25 -14.45 6.20
C ARG A 296 -1.50 -14.48 7.05
N GLN A 297 -2.33 -13.46 6.97
CA GLN A 297 -3.53 -13.36 7.80
C GLN A 297 -4.57 -12.44 7.16
N PRO A 298 -5.87 -12.59 7.47
CA PRO A 298 -6.85 -11.57 7.14
C PRO A 298 -6.60 -10.30 7.96
N MET A 299 -6.94 -9.15 7.40
CA MET A 299 -6.88 -7.86 8.10
C MET A 299 -8.04 -6.95 7.70
N LEU A 300 -8.40 -5.99 8.54
CA LEU A 300 -9.21 -4.86 8.12
C LEU A 300 -8.36 -3.86 7.36
N GLY A 301 -8.82 -3.43 6.20
CA GLY A 301 -8.11 -2.48 5.35
C GLY A 301 -9.04 -1.53 4.60
N ALA A 302 -8.58 -0.31 4.39
CA ALA A 302 -9.24 0.70 3.58
C ALA A 302 -8.77 0.57 2.12
N VAL A 303 -9.26 -0.45 1.40
CA VAL A 303 -8.71 -0.86 0.10
C VAL A 303 -9.67 -0.67 -1.09
N SER A 304 -10.96 -0.47 -0.84
CA SER A 304 -11.97 -0.29 -1.88
C SER A 304 -12.31 1.18 -2.13
N GLU A 305 -13.08 1.45 -3.17
CA GLU A 305 -13.65 2.78 -3.44
C GLU A 305 -14.54 3.32 -2.30
N ASN A 306 -14.99 2.45 -1.41
CA ASN A 306 -15.87 2.78 -0.29
C ASN A 306 -15.11 3.05 1.02
N TRP A 307 -13.78 3.04 1.01
CA TRP A 307 -12.98 3.19 2.23
C TRP A 307 -13.21 4.51 2.98
N MET A 308 -13.67 5.54 2.27
CA MET A 308 -14.08 6.82 2.85
C MET A 308 -15.62 6.98 2.91
N GLY A 309 -16.40 6.02 2.40
CA GLY A 309 -17.85 6.12 2.27
C GLY A 309 -18.28 7.14 1.20
N PRO A 310 -19.57 7.47 1.14
CA PRO A 310 -20.10 8.47 0.21
C PRO A 310 -19.71 9.89 0.62
N GLY A 311 -19.51 10.78 -0.34
CA GLY A 311 -19.22 12.20 -0.12
C GLY A 311 -17.79 12.57 -0.50
N THR A 312 -17.47 13.85 -0.34
CA THR A 312 -16.14 14.38 -0.69
C THR A 312 -15.10 14.06 0.38
N ASN A 313 -13.85 13.87 -0.04
CA ASN A 313 -12.75 13.51 0.83
C ASN A 313 -12.43 14.58 1.89
N TYR A 314 -12.71 15.86 1.60
CA TYR A 314 -12.32 16.98 2.45
C TYR A 314 -13.28 17.27 3.59
N GLU A 315 -14.49 16.70 3.54
CA GLU A 315 -15.59 17.03 4.47
C GLU A 315 -15.87 15.91 5.44
N ARG A 316 -14.86 15.07 5.71
CA ARG A 316 -15.02 13.96 6.66
C ARG A 316 -15.08 14.49 8.09
N PRO A 317 -16.06 14.03 8.87
CA PRO A 317 -16.12 14.39 10.26
C PRO A 317 -14.88 13.85 10.98
N VAL A 318 -14.30 14.70 11.82
CA VAL A 318 -13.29 14.34 12.78
C VAL A 318 -13.98 13.88 14.06
N HIS A 319 -13.53 12.81 14.66
CA HIS A 319 -14.07 12.28 15.90
C HIS A 319 -12.96 12.00 16.91
N GLY A 320 -13.37 11.76 18.15
CA GLY A 320 -12.43 11.55 19.24
C GLY A 320 -12.13 12.83 20.02
N GLY A 321 -11.88 13.96 19.39
CA GLY A 321 -11.85 15.33 19.89
C GLY A 321 -11.12 15.70 21.17
N ALA A 322 -10.61 14.74 21.93
CA ALA A 322 -9.81 14.97 23.12
C ALA A 322 -8.33 15.00 22.74
N LYS A 323 -7.49 15.50 23.64
CA LYS A 323 -6.05 15.63 23.48
C LYS A 323 -5.40 14.39 22.85
N GLY A 324 -4.83 14.54 21.65
CA GLY A 324 -4.21 13.47 20.86
C GLY A 324 -5.16 12.37 20.38
N LYS A 325 -6.47 12.62 20.35
CA LYS A 325 -7.51 11.62 20.05
C LYS A 325 -8.41 12.01 18.87
N THR A 326 -7.96 12.91 18.04
CA THR A 326 -8.74 13.36 16.89
C THR A 326 -8.40 12.53 15.66
N PHE A 327 -9.41 11.92 15.05
CA PHE A 327 -9.30 11.05 13.89
C PHE A 327 -10.34 11.38 12.84
N MET A 328 -10.00 11.19 11.58
CA MET A 328 -10.99 11.16 10.50
C MET A 328 -11.75 9.83 10.54
N GLU A 329 -13.05 9.86 10.26
CA GLU A 329 -13.82 8.64 10.06
C GLU A 329 -13.31 7.92 8.81
N THR A 330 -12.98 6.64 8.95
CA THR A 330 -12.58 5.77 7.84
C THR A 330 -13.46 4.53 7.80
N ALA A 331 -13.69 4.02 6.58
CA ALA A 331 -14.34 2.74 6.39
C ALA A 331 -13.30 1.67 6.04
N MET A 332 -13.46 0.48 6.60
CA MET A 332 -12.58 -0.66 6.34
C MET A 332 -13.39 -1.90 6.01
N GLU A 333 -12.84 -2.72 5.15
CA GLU A 333 -13.39 -4.04 4.79
C GLU A 333 -12.47 -5.16 5.26
N LEU A 334 -13.03 -6.35 5.40
CA LEU A 334 -12.24 -7.55 5.64
C LEU A 334 -11.45 -7.89 4.36
N VAL A 335 -10.14 -7.73 4.41
CA VAL A 335 -9.21 -8.19 3.38
C VAL A 335 -8.87 -9.64 3.69
N PRO A 336 -9.20 -10.60 2.81
CA PRO A 336 -9.12 -12.02 3.15
C PRO A 336 -7.70 -12.52 3.41
N GLU A 337 -6.72 -11.95 2.75
CA GLU A 337 -5.31 -12.35 2.92
C GLU A 337 -4.36 -11.17 2.72
N THR A 338 -3.52 -10.95 3.71
CA THR A 338 -2.38 -10.02 3.66
C THR A 338 -1.10 -10.77 4.00
N ILE A 339 -0.01 -10.40 3.35
CA ILE A 339 1.32 -10.91 3.67
C ILE A 339 1.97 -9.91 4.62
N VAL A 340 2.28 -10.37 5.83
CA VAL A 340 3.00 -9.55 6.81
C VAL A 340 4.49 -9.83 6.66
N ILE A 341 5.24 -8.80 6.34
CA ILE A 341 6.70 -8.85 6.19
C ILE A 341 7.38 -8.01 7.26
N GLU A 342 8.57 -8.44 7.64
CA GLU A 342 9.50 -7.70 8.47
C GLU A 342 10.72 -7.34 7.62
N ALA A 343 11.20 -6.11 7.77
CA ALA A 343 12.42 -5.63 7.13
C ALA A 343 13.21 -4.76 8.10
N GLU A 344 14.53 -4.68 7.91
CA GLU A 344 15.43 -3.89 8.71
C GLU A 344 16.16 -2.87 7.83
N PRO A 345 16.29 -1.59 8.24
CA PRO A 345 17.08 -0.62 7.51
C PRO A 345 18.57 -0.99 7.60
N THR A 346 19.25 -1.02 6.47
CA THR A 346 20.66 -1.44 6.41
C THR A 346 21.65 -0.28 6.44
N GLY A 347 21.20 0.94 6.16
CA GLY A 347 22.08 2.12 6.05
C GLY A 347 21.79 3.26 7.02
N TYR A 348 20.78 3.14 7.88
CA TYR A 348 20.34 4.22 8.77
C TYR A 348 19.98 3.69 10.15
N PRO A 349 20.12 4.53 11.19
CA PRO A 349 19.65 4.20 12.54
C PRO A 349 18.11 4.34 12.63
N ARG A 350 17.37 3.49 11.94
CA ARG A 350 15.91 3.41 12.00
C ARG A 350 15.46 2.17 12.75
N ALA A 351 14.27 2.22 13.30
CA ALA A 351 13.63 1.03 13.83
C ALA A 351 13.22 0.09 12.69
N PRO A 352 13.27 -1.24 12.87
CA PRO A 352 12.68 -2.20 11.96
C PRO A 352 11.18 -1.97 11.76
N VAL A 353 10.66 -2.28 10.58
CA VAL A 353 9.24 -2.21 10.23
C VAL A 353 8.65 -3.56 9.89
#